data_5d1c1b5c76b6177ff4e62dac7330c89c
#
_entry.id   5d1c1b5c76b6177ff4e62dac7330c89c
#
_cell.length_a   1.000
_cell.length_b   1.000
_cell.length_c   1.000
_cell.angle_alpha   90.00
_cell.angle_beta   90.00
_cell.angle_gamma   90.00
#
_symmetry.space_group_name_H-M   'P 1'
#
loop_
_entity.id
_entity.type
_entity.pdbx_description
1 polymer ?
#
loop_
_entity_poly.entity_id
_entity_poly.type
_entity_poly.pdbx_seq_one_letter_code
_entity_poly.pdbx_strand_id
1 'polypeptide(L)'
;MNIVVIMSGGVGSRFGTVIPKQYNLIAGKPVIDYVIDAVKCSALTDKIVIVMDSQYMGYSESLKHSDFDFAPNGKTRLESMYNGLKLINEKYPCDKIVIVDAVAPFLYADLIDDYFRKLDDYDAVITAQKITGGFTDINDSKLDREKFIITQSPEGFRFALLWNNFDVNFPYQETAGMLPEGSRRFYNFDFRNNLKLTYDFELAYAEYMLRHLGKLNRESNIAFFDKSILITEGLRAFLLRNEFRKTQLWLDEVYANMPRLIARWSISSFVPNQVSRYGLVLQAKSQTLGDVVMKFIPDFVGRFERELEAMRILPKSYMCPLLDADEEAGCMLLRRITPAKYASFEENLKLTEFFRNAVNDAVEYSESQPLKHIPLYYDELLQKLEHTDAMPYGRAEIEPELKYAAELYRQKFSGAKLYILHGDLHELNILDDDKRFWAVDPNGMLAPLELECVRFIRNDVRSHPQFGFAHRFELLMQSFSRFVDIHRLADMFIIDMAITTYNSVFENEDPAQETLADLELIRTAKEWRAAHEEV
;
A
#
# COMPACT_ATOMS: atom_id res chain seq x y z
N MET A 1 -28.08 12.75 27.70
CA MET A 1 -27.16 11.59 27.86
C MET A 1 -27.07 10.82 26.55
N ASN A 2 -25.90 10.32 26.23
CA ASN A 2 -25.63 9.44 25.09
C ASN A 2 -25.58 7.98 25.57
N ILE A 3 -26.44 7.13 25.06
CA ILE A 3 -26.57 5.73 25.53
C ILE A 3 -26.30 4.77 24.37
N VAL A 4 -25.48 3.74 24.62
CA VAL A 4 -25.30 2.63 23.68
C VAL A 4 -26.13 1.44 24.15
N VAL A 5 -26.90 0.85 23.21
CA VAL A 5 -27.66 -0.38 23.45
C VAL A 5 -26.99 -1.53 22.69
N ILE A 6 -26.53 -2.53 23.43
CA ILE A 6 -25.95 -3.76 22.86
C ILE A 6 -27.07 -4.83 22.77
N MET A 7 -27.40 -5.21 21.54
CA MET A 7 -28.45 -6.21 21.27
C MET A 7 -27.84 -7.62 21.31
N SER A 8 -28.06 -8.34 22.44
CA SER A 8 -27.50 -9.68 22.68
C SER A 8 -28.61 -10.74 22.94
N GLY A 9 -29.87 -10.46 22.61
CA GLY A 9 -31.01 -11.36 22.88
C GLY A 9 -31.20 -12.49 21.86
N GLY A 10 -30.46 -12.53 20.77
CA GLY A 10 -30.67 -13.53 19.71
C GLY A 10 -30.10 -14.91 20.06
N VAL A 11 -30.89 -15.97 19.86
CA VAL A 11 -30.46 -17.37 20.07
C VAL A 11 -29.66 -17.98 18.93
N GLY A 12 -29.53 -17.28 17.77
CA GLY A 12 -28.67 -17.70 16.68
C GLY A 12 -29.05 -18.99 15.95
N SER A 13 -30.35 -19.22 15.68
CA SER A 13 -30.87 -20.46 15.07
C SER A 13 -30.15 -20.91 13.77
N ARG A 14 -29.57 -19.98 13.01
CA ARG A 14 -28.80 -20.25 11.78
C ARG A 14 -27.34 -20.61 12.03
N PHE A 15 -26.86 -20.43 13.25
CA PHE A 15 -25.45 -20.59 13.61
C PHE A 15 -25.07 -22.04 13.96
N GLY A 16 -26.08 -22.86 14.39
CA GLY A 16 -25.89 -24.30 14.62
C GLY A 16 -25.09 -24.69 15.87
N THR A 17 -24.72 -23.75 16.75
CA THR A 17 -24.01 -24.04 18.00
C THR A 17 -24.97 -24.17 19.20
N VAL A 18 -24.51 -24.92 20.23
CA VAL A 18 -25.28 -25.14 21.48
C VAL A 18 -25.44 -23.84 22.28
N ILE A 19 -24.47 -22.95 22.23
CA ILE A 19 -24.52 -21.63 22.86
C ILE A 19 -24.80 -20.55 21.82
N PRO A 20 -25.48 -19.45 22.18
CA PRO A 20 -25.71 -18.35 21.23
C PRO A 20 -24.40 -17.78 20.71
N LYS A 21 -24.42 -17.39 19.43
CA LYS A 21 -23.23 -17.01 18.65
C LYS A 21 -22.40 -15.90 19.30
N GLN A 22 -22.98 -14.96 20.01
CA GLN A 22 -22.30 -13.85 20.70
C GLN A 22 -21.41 -14.31 21.86
N TYR A 23 -21.59 -15.52 22.35
CA TYR A 23 -20.78 -16.10 23.45
C TYR A 23 -19.75 -17.12 22.95
N ASN A 24 -19.72 -17.42 21.66
CA ASN A 24 -18.64 -18.23 21.07
C ASN A 24 -17.32 -17.45 21.12
N LEU A 25 -16.20 -18.19 21.15
CA LEU A 25 -14.88 -17.59 21.29
C LEU A 25 -14.26 -17.27 19.93
N ILE A 26 -13.68 -16.09 19.83
CA ILE A 26 -12.76 -15.70 18.75
C ILE A 26 -11.44 -15.34 19.43
N ALA A 27 -10.34 -16.01 19.05
CA ALA A 27 -9.03 -15.82 19.66
C ALA A 27 -9.04 -15.92 21.20
N GLY A 28 -9.87 -16.84 21.75
CA GLY A 28 -9.99 -17.07 23.18
C GLY A 28 -10.88 -16.08 23.95
N LYS A 29 -11.55 -15.15 23.27
CA LYS A 29 -12.41 -14.13 23.88
C LYS A 29 -13.83 -14.20 23.31
N PRO A 30 -14.91 -14.14 24.14
CA PRO A 30 -16.29 -14.09 23.66
C PRO A 30 -16.51 -12.96 22.66
N VAL A 31 -17.29 -13.22 21.61
CA VAL A 31 -17.60 -12.23 20.55
C VAL A 31 -18.16 -10.93 21.14
N ILE A 32 -19.08 -11.03 22.10
CA ILE A 32 -19.71 -9.87 22.75
C ILE A 32 -18.66 -8.96 23.45
N ASP A 33 -17.56 -9.52 23.96
CA ASP A 33 -16.55 -8.76 24.68
C ASP A 33 -15.77 -7.81 23.77
N TYR A 34 -15.65 -8.11 22.47
CA TYR A 34 -15.09 -7.17 21.50
C TYR A 34 -15.98 -5.94 21.33
N VAL A 35 -17.31 -6.14 21.33
CA VAL A 35 -18.29 -5.06 21.23
C VAL A 35 -18.31 -4.23 22.51
N ILE A 36 -18.31 -4.88 23.68
CA ILE A 36 -18.27 -4.22 24.99
C ILE A 36 -17.00 -3.35 25.11
N ASP A 37 -15.84 -3.88 24.73
CA ASP A 37 -14.59 -3.12 24.79
C ASP A 37 -14.63 -1.89 23.88
N ALA A 38 -15.15 -2.01 22.65
CA ALA A 38 -15.29 -0.89 21.75
C ALA A 38 -16.20 0.20 22.32
N VAL A 39 -17.33 -0.19 22.91
CA VAL A 39 -18.29 0.74 23.53
C VAL A 39 -17.69 1.42 24.76
N LYS A 40 -16.97 0.68 25.61
CA LYS A 40 -16.26 1.24 26.79
C LYS A 40 -15.16 2.25 26.41
N CYS A 41 -14.54 2.06 25.25
CA CYS A 41 -13.51 2.99 24.76
C CYS A 41 -14.08 4.24 24.08
N SER A 42 -15.38 4.32 23.83
CA SER A 42 -16.04 5.52 23.30
C SER A 42 -15.98 6.66 24.30
N ALA A 43 -15.49 7.82 23.87
CA ALA A 43 -15.38 9.01 24.72
C ALA A 43 -16.70 9.73 24.95
N LEU A 44 -17.70 9.48 24.11
CA LEU A 44 -19.02 10.13 24.15
C LEU A 44 -20.14 9.25 24.72
N THR A 45 -19.86 8.02 25.09
CA THR A 45 -20.84 7.10 25.69
C THR A 45 -20.95 7.35 27.19
N ASP A 46 -22.12 7.81 27.65
CA ASP A 46 -22.39 8.05 29.07
C ASP A 46 -22.87 6.78 29.80
N LYS A 47 -23.60 5.90 29.10
CA LYS A 47 -24.20 4.68 29.67
C LYS A 47 -24.31 3.55 28.66
N ILE A 48 -24.24 2.32 29.17
CA ILE A 48 -24.38 1.10 28.38
C ILE A 48 -25.56 0.29 28.88
N VAL A 49 -26.47 -0.06 27.98
CA VAL A 49 -27.59 -0.96 28.23
C VAL A 49 -27.41 -2.23 27.39
N ILE A 50 -27.49 -3.39 28.02
CA ILE A 50 -27.32 -4.67 27.33
C ILE A 50 -28.68 -5.41 27.35
N VAL A 51 -29.20 -5.71 26.17
CA VAL A 51 -30.43 -6.50 26.02
C VAL A 51 -30.05 -7.96 25.83
N MET A 52 -30.34 -8.81 26.86
CA MET A 52 -29.89 -10.19 26.84
C MET A 52 -30.78 -11.10 27.71
N ASP A 53 -30.67 -12.41 27.54
CA ASP A 53 -31.17 -13.40 28.44
C ASP A 53 -30.18 -13.62 29.60
N SER A 54 -30.64 -13.42 30.83
CA SER A 54 -29.83 -13.50 32.05
C SER A 54 -29.14 -14.85 32.27
N GLN A 55 -29.68 -15.95 31.70
CA GLN A 55 -29.06 -17.28 31.81
C GLN A 55 -27.64 -17.32 31.20
N TYR A 56 -27.34 -16.44 30.27
CA TYR A 56 -26.03 -16.37 29.58
C TYR A 56 -25.02 -15.42 30.22
N MET A 57 -25.36 -14.81 31.38
CA MET A 57 -24.45 -13.85 32.04
C MET A 57 -23.11 -14.48 32.46
N GLY A 58 -23.08 -15.78 32.74
CA GLY A 58 -21.88 -16.51 33.09
C GLY A 58 -20.88 -16.78 31.94
N TYR A 59 -21.28 -16.54 30.70
CA TYR A 59 -20.42 -16.82 29.53
C TYR A 59 -19.40 -15.73 29.20
N SER A 60 -19.46 -14.57 29.85
CA SER A 60 -18.52 -13.49 29.71
C SER A 60 -18.26 -12.81 31.05
N GLU A 61 -16.96 -12.66 31.40
CA GLU A 61 -16.56 -11.93 32.61
C GLU A 61 -16.89 -10.44 32.48
N SER A 62 -16.86 -9.89 31.26
CA SER A 62 -17.20 -8.48 31.01
C SER A 62 -18.64 -8.14 31.38
N LEU A 63 -19.56 -9.12 31.35
CA LEU A 63 -20.97 -8.94 31.73
C LEU A 63 -21.21 -8.84 33.25
N LYS A 64 -20.21 -9.22 34.06
CA LYS A 64 -20.30 -9.17 35.52
C LYS A 64 -20.02 -7.79 36.13
N HIS A 65 -19.65 -6.80 35.31
CA HIS A 65 -19.40 -5.44 35.78
C HIS A 65 -20.70 -4.70 36.17
N SER A 66 -20.62 -3.97 37.28
CA SER A 66 -21.76 -3.24 37.87
C SER A 66 -22.24 -2.01 37.09
N ASP A 67 -21.50 -1.61 36.06
CA ASP A 67 -21.73 -0.35 35.32
C ASP A 67 -22.77 -0.47 34.20
N PHE A 68 -23.20 -1.69 33.90
CA PHE A 68 -24.21 -1.95 32.87
C PHE A 68 -25.59 -2.08 33.45
N ASP A 69 -26.59 -1.60 32.70
CA ASP A 69 -27.97 -2.01 32.91
C ASP A 69 -28.37 -3.10 31.94
N PHE A 70 -29.18 -4.00 32.43
CA PHE A 70 -29.66 -5.16 31.67
C PHE A 70 -31.17 -5.07 31.43
N ALA A 71 -31.57 -5.20 30.17
CA ALA A 71 -32.96 -5.38 29.79
C ALA A 71 -33.19 -6.83 29.31
N PRO A 72 -34.35 -7.44 29.60
CA PRO A 72 -34.65 -8.78 29.13
C PRO A 72 -34.83 -8.79 27.61
N ASN A 73 -34.40 -9.89 26.96
CA ASN A 73 -34.73 -10.13 25.57
C ASN A 73 -36.25 -10.43 25.41
N GLY A 74 -36.77 -10.16 24.22
CA GLY A 74 -38.13 -10.53 23.80
C GLY A 74 -38.10 -11.74 22.85
N LYS A 75 -39.27 -12.12 22.35
CA LYS A 75 -39.42 -13.19 21.35
C LYS A 75 -38.91 -12.78 19.98
N THR A 76 -38.92 -11.48 19.68
CA THR A 76 -38.43 -10.90 18.43
C THR A 76 -37.33 -9.87 18.69
N ARG A 77 -36.62 -9.46 17.61
CA ARG A 77 -35.63 -8.37 17.68
C ARG A 77 -36.30 -7.07 18.14
N LEU A 78 -37.50 -6.77 17.65
CA LEU A 78 -38.22 -5.55 18.00
C LEU A 78 -38.72 -5.56 19.45
N GLU A 79 -39.22 -6.69 19.95
CA GLU A 79 -39.57 -6.83 21.38
C GLU A 79 -38.31 -6.63 22.27
N SER A 80 -37.19 -7.23 21.91
CA SER A 80 -35.92 -7.05 22.62
C SER A 80 -35.48 -5.59 22.63
N MET A 81 -35.55 -4.92 21.48
CA MET A 81 -35.24 -3.50 21.36
C MET A 81 -36.18 -2.64 22.20
N TYR A 82 -37.48 -2.90 22.14
CA TYR A 82 -38.48 -2.22 22.96
C TYR A 82 -38.17 -2.30 24.47
N ASN A 83 -37.76 -3.47 24.95
CA ASN A 83 -37.39 -3.65 26.36
C ASN A 83 -36.19 -2.80 26.75
N GLY A 84 -35.18 -2.69 25.89
CA GLY A 84 -34.02 -1.80 26.08
C GLY A 84 -34.42 -0.33 26.07
N LEU A 85 -35.19 0.11 25.08
CA LEU A 85 -35.68 1.49 24.97
C LEU A 85 -36.57 1.89 26.15
N LYS A 86 -37.46 0.96 26.61
CA LYS A 86 -38.31 1.17 27.76
C LYS A 86 -37.49 1.41 29.03
N LEU A 87 -36.50 0.58 29.30
CA LEU A 87 -35.61 0.74 30.44
C LEU A 87 -34.90 2.10 30.40
N ILE A 88 -34.44 2.53 29.22
CA ILE A 88 -33.81 3.83 29.05
C ILE A 88 -34.77 4.96 29.34
N ASN A 89 -36.00 4.90 28.79
CA ASN A 89 -37.01 5.94 28.98
C ASN A 89 -37.44 6.08 30.45
N GLU A 90 -37.46 4.97 31.21
CA GLU A 90 -37.83 4.96 32.62
C GLU A 90 -36.72 5.46 33.56
N LYS A 91 -35.44 5.24 33.19
CA LYS A 91 -34.31 5.49 34.08
C LYS A 91 -33.45 6.71 33.74
N TYR A 92 -33.38 7.15 32.46
CA TYR A 92 -32.38 8.08 32.02
C TYR A 92 -32.93 9.24 31.19
N PRO A 93 -32.41 10.47 31.38
CA PRO A 93 -32.67 11.57 30.46
C PRO A 93 -31.82 11.38 29.19
N CYS A 94 -32.24 10.48 28.30
CA CYS A 94 -31.50 10.13 27.08
C CYS A 94 -31.82 11.10 25.95
N ASP A 95 -30.76 11.64 25.31
CA ASP A 95 -30.88 12.50 24.13
C ASP A 95 -30.63 11.72 22.85
N LYS A 96 -29.55 10.91 22.84
CA LYS A 96 -29.10 10.14 21.69
C LYS A 96 -28.83 8.70 22.07
N ILE A 97 -29.12 7.81 21.15
CA ILE A 97 -28.89 6.38 21.30
C ILE A 97 -28.15 5.82 20.09
N VAL A 98 -27.22 4.91 20.34
CA VAL A 98 -26.59 4.08 19.30
C VAL A 98 -26.88 2.62 19.62
N ILE A 99 -27.49 1.92 18.69
CA ILE A 99 -27.86 0.50 18.80
C ILE A 99 -26.84 -0.33 18.05
N VAL A 100 -26.22 -1.29 18.74
CA VAL A 100 -25.19 -2.16 18.19
C VAL A 100 -25.56 -3.63 18.36
N ASP A 101 -25.20 -4.47 17.38
CA ASP A 101 -25.38 -5.91 17.50
C ASP A 101 -24.19 -6.53 18.26
N ALA A 102 -24.45 -7.39 19.26
CA ALA A 102 -23.43 -8.09 20.06
C ALA A 102 -22.52 -9.03 19.24
N VAL A 103 -22.76 -9.18 17.95
CA VAL A 103 -22.08 -10.08 17.02
C VAL A 103 -21.31 -9.33 15.93
N ALA A 104 -20.96 -8.09 16.17
CA ALA A 104 -20.16 -7.22 15.29
C ALA A 104 -18.75 -7.00 15.88
N PRO A 105 -17.83 -7.99 15.81
CA PRO A 105 -16.55 -7.96 16.52
C PRO A 105 -15.57 -6.89 16.04
N PHE A 106 -15.85 -6.23 14.91
CA PHE A 106 -15.03 -5.15 14.36
C PHE A 106 -15.54 -3.75 14.66
N LEU A 107 -16.55 -3.62 15.53
CA LEU A 107 -16.98 -2.32 16.04
C LEU A 107 -15.81 -1.61 16.76
N TYR A 108 -15.71 -0.29 16.61
CA TYR A 108 -14.66 0.52 17.24
C TYR A 108 -15.22 1.83 17.81
N ALA A 109 -14.51 2.37 18.82
CA ALA A 109 -14.97 3.50 19.62
C ALA A 109 -15.22 4.77 18.80
N ASP A 110 -14.29 5.14 17.90
CA ASP A 110 -14.41 6.37 17.10
C ASP A 110 -15.65 6.37 16.19
N LEU A 111 -16.09 5.19 15.72
CA LEU A 111 -17.32 5.07 14.94
C LEU A 111 -18.54 5.41 15.80
N ILE A 112 -18.60 4.92 17.05
CA ILE A 112 -19.68 5.22 17.99
C ILE A 112 -19.72 6.71 18.29
N ASP A 113 -18.56 7.31 18.56
CA ASP A 113 -18.44 8.75 18.80
C ASP A 113 -18.84 9.59 17.59
N ASP A 114 -18.49 9.14 16.37
CA ASP A 114 -18.90 9.80 15.12
C ASP A 114 -20.42 9.77 14.95
N TYR A 115 -21.08 8.66 15.32
CA TYR A 115 -22.54 8.55 15.31
C TYR A 115 -23.18 9.55 16.27
N PHE A 116 -22.68 9.66 17.49
CA PHE A 116 -23.19 10.65 18.44
C PHE A 116 -23.01 12.09 17.98
N ARG A 117 -21.88 12.42 17.31
CA ARG A 117 -21.65 13.76 16.73
C ARG A 117 -22.62 14.03 15.56
N LYS A 118 -22.78 13.06 14.65
CA LYS A 118 -23.70 13.23 13.50
C LYS A 118 -25.16 13.39 13.93
N LEU A 119 -25.56 12.82 15.07
CA LEU A 119 -26.89 13.02 15.63
C LEU A 119 -27.13 14.46 16.15
N ASP A 120 -26.15 15.35 16.15
CA ASP A 120 -26.39 16.79 16.35
C ASP A 120 -27.09 17.42 15.13
N ASP A 121 -26.80 16.91 13.93
CA ASP A 121 -27.34 17.43 12.68
C ASP A 121 -28.43 16.57 12.05
N TYR A 122 -28.44 15.24 12.35
CA TYR A 122 -29.36 14.27 11.78
C TYR A 122 -30.26 13.64 12.83
N ASP A 123 -31.40 13.12 12.38
CA ASP A 123 -32.38 12.43 13.23
C ASP A 123 -32.05 10.94 13.35
N ALA A 124 -31.39 10.38 12.34
CA ALA A 124 -30.85 9.03 12.33
C ALA A 124 -29.52 8.95 11.58
N VAL A 125 -28.63 8.08 12.06
CA VAL A 125 -27.33 7.73 11.42
C VAL A 125 -27.30 6.21 11.28
N ILE A 126 -27.18 5.72 10.04
CA ILE A 126 -27.37 4.30 9.73
C ILE A 126 -26.16 3.79 8.98
N THR A 127 -25.57 2.69 9.43
CA THR A 127 -24.56 1.99 8.63
C THR A 127 -25.20 1.43 7.37
N ALA A 128 -24.58 1.68 6.22
CA ALA A 128 -25.09 1.25 4.92
C ALA A 128 -24.00 0.65 4.04
N GLN A 129 -24.38 -0.26 3.17
CA GLN A 129 -23.53 -0.82 2.13
C GLN A 129 -24.23 -0.75 0.78
N LYS A 130 -23.47 -0.49 -0.29
CA LYS A 130 -23.94 -0.60 -1.65
C LYS A 130 -24.10 -2.07 -2.04
N ILE A 131 -25.12 -2.38 -2.82
CA ILE A 131 -25.30 -3.72 -3.40
C ILE A 131 -24.30 -3.87 -4.55
N THR A 132 -23.37 -4.81 -4.41
CA THR A 132 -22.30 -5.06 -5.41
C THR A 132 -22.63 -6.21 -6.36
N GLY A 133 -23.49 -7.15 -5.92
CA GLY A 133 -23.96 -8.27 -6.74
C GLY A 133 -25.14 -7.92 -7.64
N GLY A 134 -25.59 -8.88 -8.45
CA GLY A 134 -26.88 -8.79 -9.13
C GLY A 134 -28.01 -8.70 -8.13
N PHE A 135 -28.98 -7.83 -8.36
CA PHE A 135 -30.13 -7.60 -7.49
C PHE A 135 -31.42 -7.75 -8.29
N THR A 136 -32.30 -8.66 -7.85
CA THR A 136 -33.56 -8.93 -8.52
C THR A 136 -34.62 -9.32 -7.51
N ASP A 137 -35.88 -9.12 -7.83
CA ASP A 137 -37.00 -9.64 -7.10
C ASP A 137 -37.17 -11.16 -7.39
N ILE A 138 -37.58 -11.93 -6.40
CA ILE A 138 -37.80 -13.39 -6.53
C ILE A 138 -38.91 -13.70 -7.56
N ASN A 139 -39.77 -12.75 -7.87
CA ASN A 139 -40.81 -12.84 -8.85
C ASN A 139 -40.40 -12.29 -10.26
N ASP A 140 -39.10 -12.21 -10.52
CA ASP A 140 -38.53 -11.78 -11.80
C ASP A 140 -38.77 -10.30 -12.17
N SER A 141 -38.93 -9.42 -11.20
CA SER A 141 -38.97 -7.97 -11.41
C SER A 141 -37.56 -7.41 -11.64
N LYS A 142 -37.39 -6.57 -12.66
CA LYS A 142 -36.14 -5.85 -12.91
C LYS A 142 -36.02 -4.68 -11.94
N LEU A 143 -35.00 -4.74 -11.05
CA LEU A 143 -34.69 -3.68 -10.09
C LEU A 143 -33.38 -2.99 -10.47
N ASP A 144 -33.36 -1.67 -10.31
CA ASP A 144 -32.17 -0.87 -10.43
C ASP A 144 -31.46 -0.86 -9.06
N ARG A 145 -30.40 -1.67 -8.92
CA ARG A 145 -29.67 -1.82 -7.64
C ARG A 145 -29.10 -0.51 -7.10
N GLU A 146 -28.84 0.48 -7.94
CA GLU A 146 -28.28 1.78 -7.51
C GLU A 146 -29.28 2.60 -6.67
N LYS A 147 -30.56 2.21 -6.65
CA LYS A 147 -31.61 2.80 -5.80
C LYS A 147 -31.74 2.11 -4.45
N PHE A 148 -30.98 1.06 -4.19
CA PHE A 148 -31.10 0.25 -2.97
C PHE A 148 -29.77 0.19 -2.23
N ILE A 149 -29.86 0.10 -0.93
CA ILE A 149 -28.73 -0.09 -0.01
C ILE A 149 -29.07 -1.19 0.98
N ILE A 150 -28.04 -1.81 1.54
CA ILE A 150 -28.20 -2.72 2.67
C ILE A 150 -27.91 -1.93 3.94
N THR A 151 -28.85 -1.89 4.87
CA THR A 151 -28.68 -1.27 6.18
C THR A 151 -28.20 -2.28 7.21
N GLN A 152 -27.36 -1.84 8.14
CA GLN A 152 -26.71 -2.70 9.14
C GLN A 152 -26.56 -1.95 10.48
N SER A 153 -26.21 -2.68 11.54
CA SER A 153 -25.72 -2.14 12.80
C SER A 153 -24.27 -1.59 12.62
N PRO A 154 -23.86 -0.48 13.32
CA PRO A 154 -24.68 0.30 14.26
C PRO A 154 -25.71 1.20 13.58
N GLU A 155 -26.77 1.52 14.34
CA GLU A 155 -27.80 2.49 13.98
C GLU A 155 -27.90 3.52 15.12
N GLY A 156 -27.81 4.80 14.82
CA GLY A 156 -27.94 5.90 15.78
C GLY A 156 -29.23 6.67 15.59
N PHE A 157 -29.83 7.14 16.70
CA PHE A 157 -31.09 7.88 16.66
C PHE A 157 -31.14 8.98 17.73
N ARG A 158 -31.87 10.06 17.45
CA ARG A 158 -32.38 10.93 18.51
C ARG A 158 -33.42 10.15 19.32
N PHE A 159 -33.16 9.96 20.62
CA PHE A 159 -33.92 9.01 21.42
C PHE A 159 -35.42 9.29 21.44
N ALA A 160 -35.81 10.54 21.76
CA ALA A 160 -37.23 10.90 21.84
C ALA A 160 -37.97 10.66 20.50
N LEU A 161 -37.31 10.89 19.38
CA LEU A 161 -37.92 10.68 18.06
C LEU A 161 -38.14 9.19 17.79
N LEU A 162 -37.16 8.33 18.10
CA LEU A 162 -37.34 6.88 17.98
C LEU A 162 -38.36 6.35 18.95
N TRP A 163 -38.29 6.72 20.24
CA TRP A 163 -39.20 6.24 21.28
C TRP A 163 -40.66 6.53 20.97
N ASN A 164 -40.98 7.76 20.54
CA ASN A 164 -42.36 8.19 20.25
C ASN A 164 -42.97 7.54 18.99
N ASN A 165 -42.11 6.99 18.11
CA ASN A 165 -42.52 6.36 16.85
C ASN A 165 -42.26 4.85 16.83
N PHE A 166 -41.75 4.27 17.92
CA PHE A 166 -41.41 2.86 17.96
C PHE A 166 -42.63 1.97 17.91
N ASP A 167 -42.72 1.09 16.90
CA ASP A 167 -43.75 0.10 16.72
C ASP A 167 -43.14 -1.32 16.82
N VAL A 168 -43.51 -2.06 17.86
CA VAL A 168 -43.06 -3.44 18.08
C VAL A 168 -43.54 -4.41 16.99
N ASN A 169 -44.61 -4.06 16.28
CA ASN A 169 -45.19 -4.84 15.20
C ASN A 169 -44.76 -4.33 13.80
N PHE A 170 -43.76 -3.44 13.72
CA PHE A 170 -43.30 -2.90 12.45
C PHE A 170 -42.87 -4.02 11.49
N PRO A 171 -43.43 -4.08 10.27
CA PRO A 171 -43.26 -5.25 9.40
C PRO A 171 -41.90 -5.34 8.71
N TYR A 172 -41.09 -4.27 8.78
CA TYR A 172 -39.80 -4.18 8.09
C TYR A 172 -38.63 -4.34 9.07
N GLN A 173 -37.45 -4.66 8.52
CA GLN A 173 -36.25 -4.92 9.32
C GLN A 173 -35.46 -3.66 9.68
N GLU A 174 -35.68 -2.56 8.95
CA GLU A 174 -34.95 -1.29 9.14
C GLU A 174 -35.64 -0.45 10.23
N THR A 175 -34.92 -0.19 11.32
CA THR A 175 -35.45 0.61 12.46
C THR A 175 -35.78 2.05 12.07
N ALA A 176 -34.94 2.65 11.19
CA ALA A 176 -35.15 4.01 10.71
C ALA A 176 -36.42 4.20 9.87
N GLY A 177 -37.00 3.11 9.36
CA GLY A 177 -38.30 3.12 8.68
C GLY A 177 -39.46 3.52 9.58
N MET A 178 -39.31 3.41 10.91
CA MET A 178 -40.34 3.85 11.88
C MET A 178 -40.39 5.36 12.06
N LEU A 179 -39.33 6.09 11.66
CA LEU A 179 -39.28 7.53 11.83
C LEU A 179 -40.24 8.24 10.86
N PRO A 180 -40.81 9.40 11.28
CA PRO A 180 -41.69 10.18 10.43
C PRO A 180 -41.08 10.50 9.05
N GLU A 181 -41.96 10.69 8.06
CA GLU A 181 -41.55 11.18 6.76
C GLU A 181 -40.89 12.57 6.89
N GLY A 182 -39.80 12.77 6.16
CA GLY A 182 -39.01 14.03 6.24
C GLY A 182 -37.94 14.03 7.33
N SER A 183 -37.82 12.97 8.16
CA SER A 183 -36.70 12.84 9.12
C SER A 183 -35.36 12.82 8.36
N ARG A 184 -34.39 13.60 8.87
CA ARG A 184 -33.06 13.70 8.28
C ARG A 184 -32.23 12.46 8.60
N ARG A 185 -31.91 11.66 7.59
CA ARG A 185 -31.16 10.41 7.73
C ARG A 185 -29.78 10.57 7.10
N PHE A 186 -28.74 10.14 7.82
CA PHE A 186 -27.40 10.01 7.28
C PHE A 186 -27.05 8.53 7.10
N TYR A 187 -26.67 8.14 5.88
CA TYR A 187 -26.23 6.77 5.59
C TYR A 187 -24.71 6.73 5.57
N ASN A 188 -24.12 6.00 6.53
CA ASN A 188 -22.68 5.86 6.66
C ASN A 188 -22.17 4.66 5.86
N PHE A 189 -21.40 4.91 4.81
CA PHE A 189 -20.77 3.90 3.95
C PHE A 189 -19.32 3.59 4.33
N ASP A 190 -18.78 4.23 5.35
CA ASP A 190 -17.35 4.14 5.68
C ASP A 190 -17.00 2.93 6.54
N PHE A 191 -17.99 2.32 7.22
CA PHE A 191 -17.78 1.08 7.97
C PHE A 191 -17.84 -0.16 7.06
N ARG A 192 -16.81 -0.32 6.21
CA ARG A 192 -16.78 -1.36 5.16
C ARG A 192 -16.52 -2.77 5.69
N ASN A 193 -15.77 -2.91 6.80
CA ASN A 193 -15.46 -4.19 7.43
C ASN A 193 -16.50 -4.61 8.47
N ASN A 194 -17.75 -4.20 8.31
CA ASN A 194 -18.83 -4.53 9.20
C ASN A 194 -19.27 -6.00 9.02
N LEU A 195 -18.55 -6.91 9.67
CA LEU A 195 -18.93 -8.31 9.73
C LEU A 195 -19.93 -8.54 10.88
N LYS A 196 -21.13 -8.94 10.52
CA LYS A 196 -22.13 -9.44 11.45
C LYS A 196 -22.14 -10.96 11.41
N LEU A 197 -21.62 -11.63 12.43
CA LEU A 197 -21.59 -13.09 12.51
C LEU A 197 -23.00 -13.66 12.41
N THR A 198 -23.23 -14.48 11.39
CA THR A 198 -24.54 -15.08 11.08
C THR A 198 -24.43 -16.60 10.94
N TYR A 199 -23.29 -17.08 10.42
CA TYR A 199 -22.98 -18.49 10.19
C TYR A 199 -21.71 -18.89 10.95
N ASP A 200 -21.56 -20.17 11.27
CA ASP A 200 -20.46 -20.72 12.08
C ASP A 200 -19.08 -20.55 11.43
N PHE A 201 -18.98 -20.69 10.12
CA PHE A 201 -17.71 -20.51 9.39
C PHE A 201 -17.18 -19.08 9.48
N GLU A 202 -18.02 -18.09 9.75
CA GLU A 202 -17.61 -16.70 9.91
C GLU A 202 -16.78 -16.47 11.18
N LEU A 203 -16.83 -17.39 12.17
CA LEU A 203 -15.95 -17.34 13.34
C LEU A 203 -14.47 -17.46 12.94
N ALA A 204 -14.15 -18.43 12.10
CA ALA A 204 -12.77 -18.65 11.63
C ALA A 204 -12.29 -17.44 10.82
N TYR A 205 -13.16 -16.87 9.98
CA TYR A 205 -12.86 -15.65 9.24
C TYR A 205 -12.64 -14.45 10.17
N ALA A 206 -13.52 -14.25 11.16
CA ALA A 206 -13.39 -13.18 12.14
C ALA A 206 -12.13 -13.35 13.00
N GLU A 207 -11.78 -14.59 13.40
CA GLU A 207 -10.56 -14.87 14.15
C GLU A 207 -9.30 -14.55 13.31
N TYR A 208 -9.29 -14.98 12.06
CA TYR A 208 -8.21 -14.62 11.13
C TYR A 208 -8.05 -13.10 11.03
N MET A 209 -9.15 -12.39 10.79
CA MET A 209 -9.17 -10.93 10.71
C MET A 209 -8.70 -10.27 12.00
N LEU A 210 -9.16 -10.72 13.17
CA LEU A 210 -8.76 -10.15 14.47
C LEU A 210 -7.31 -10.44 14.82
N ARG A 211 -6.76 -11.60 14.48
CA ARG A 211 -5.34 -11.92 14.69
C ARG A 211 -4.43 -11.03 13.84
N HIS A 212 -4.84 -10.70 12.64
CA HIS A 212 -4.08 -9.89 11.69
C HIS A 212 -4.39 -8.39 11.79
N LEU A 213 -5.61 -8.02 12.20
CA LEU A 213 -6.07 -6.63 12.34
C LEU A 213 -6.17 -6.16 13.80
N GLY A 214 -6.31 -7.07 14.77
CA GLY A 214 -6.60 -6.74 16.17
C GLY A 214 -5.46 -6.08 16.95
N LYS A 215 -4.22 -6.10 16.42
CA LYS A 215 -3.13 -5.27 16.95
C LYS A 215 -3.28 -3.79 16.56
N LEU A 216 -4.12 -3.50 15.57
CA LEU A 216 -4.31 -2.18 14.98
C LEU A 216 -5.13 -1.23 15.86
N ASN A 217 -6.06 -1.75 16.65
CA ASN A 217 -7.04 -0.92 17.38
C ASN A 217 -6.59 -0.44 18.77
N ARG A 218 -5.43 -0.88 19.28
CA ARG A 218 -5.05 -0.56 20.67
C ARG A 218 -4.02 0.56 20.83
N GLU A 219 -3.31 0.95 19.78
CA GLU A 219 -2.17 1.86 19.92
C GLU A 219 -2.16 3.07 18.95
N SER A 220 -3.07 3.17 18.01
CA SER A 220 -3.12 4.32 17.10
C SER A 220 -4.54 4.84 16.90
N ASN A 221 -4.69 6.17 17.05
CA ASN A 221 -5.90 6.92 16.64
C ASN A 221 -6.08 6.98 15.10
N ILE A 222 -5.44 6.10 14.36
CA ILE A 222 -5.59 6.02 12.92
C ILE A 222 -6.66 4.98 12.62
N ALA A 223 -7.79 5.49 12.18
CA ALA A 223 -8.91 4.72 11.69
C ALA A 223 -8.44 3.65 10.67
N PHE A 224 -9.08 2.49 10.70
CA PHE A 224 -8.99 1.44 9.71
C PHE A 224 -8.87 2.03 8.30
N PHE A 225 -7.72 1.86 7.65
CA PHE A 225 -7.64 2.16 6.23
C PHE A 225 -7.94 0.89 5.42
N ASP A 226 -8.71 1.07 4.37
CA ASP A 226 -9.05 0.00 3.45
C ASP A 226 -7.80 -0.43 2.67
N LYS A 227 -7.46 -1.73 2.68
CA LYS A 227 -6.37 -2.28 1.85
C LYS A 227 -6.49 -1.89 0.37
N SER A 228 -7.70 -1.68 -0.12
CA SER A 228 -7.93 -1.26 -1.51
C SER A 228 -7.30 0.10 -1.84
N ILE A 229 -7.09 0.96 -0.83
CA ILE A 229 -6.37 2.23 -0.99
C ILE A 229 -4.92 2.00 -1.42
N LEU A 230 -4.30 0.90 -0.99
CA LEU A 230 -2.92 0.56 -1.33
C LEU A 230 -2.80 -0.01 -2.74
N ILE A 231 -3.89 -0.46 -3.36
CA ILE A 231 -3.88 -1.12 -4.67
C ILE A 231 -4.00 -0.07 -5.76
N THR A 232 -2.88 0.53 -6.11
CA THR A 232 -2.77 1.42 -7.28
C THR A 232 -2.72 0.63 -8.58
N GLU A 233 -2.91 1.30 -9.72
CA GLU A 233 -2.77 0.68 -11.04
C GLU A 233 -1.35 0.13 -11.27
N GLY A 234 -0.33 0.83 -10.84
CA GLY A 234 1.07 0.37 -10.87
C GLY A 234 1.28 -0.89 -10.02
N LEU A 235 0.69 -0.95 -8.83
CA LEU A 235 0.75 -2.13 -7.98
C LEU A 235 -0.03 -3.30 -8.59
N ARG A 236 -1.17 -3.06 -9.26
CA ARG A 236 -1.90 -4.10 -10.02
C ARG A 236 -1.05 -4.69 -11.13
N ALA A 237 -0.33 -3.85 -11.89
CA ALA A 237 0.58 -4.31 -12.94
C ALA A 237 1.74 -5.14 -12.33
N PHE A 238 2.26 -4.75 -11.18
CA PHE A 238 3.25 -5.52 -10.43
C PHE A 238 2.70 -6.88 -9.96
N LEU A 239 1.48 -6.91 -9.44
CA LEU A 239 0.77 -8.13 -9.03
C LEU A 239 0.59 -9.11 -10.20
N LEU A 240 0.29 -8.61 -11.39
CA LEU A 240 0.09 -9.44 -12.59
C LEU A 240 1.40 -10.02 -13.15
N ARG A 241 2.55 -9.36 -12.93
CA ARG A 241 3.87 -9.83 -13.37
C ARG A 241 4.51 -10.85 -12.43
N ASN A 242 4.11 -10.86 -11.16
CA ASN A 242 4.65 -11.75 -10.15
C ASN A 242 3.62 -12.78 -9.72
N GLU A 243 4.05 -13.82 -9.00
CA GLU A 243 3.13 -14.82 -8.46
C GLU A 243 2.09 -14.15 -7.55
N PHE A 244 0.85 -14.12 -7.98
CA PHE A 244 -0.28 -13.47 -7.29
C PHE A 244 -0.34 -13.81 -5.80
N ARG A 245 -0.12 -15.08 -5.44
CA ARG A 245 -0.17 -15.54 -4.05
C ARG A 245 0.95 -14.94 -3.19
N LYS A 246 2.18 -14.87 -3.69
CA LYS A 246 3.31 -14.26 -2.96
C LYS A 246 3.08 -12.78 -2.72
N THR A 247 2.61 -12.09 -3.74
CA THR A 247 2.33 -10.65 -3.65
C THR A 247 1.17 -10.35 -2.71
N GLN A 248 0.14 -11.22 -2.69
CA GLN A 248 -0.96 -11.07 -1.75
C GLN A 248 -0.50 -11.26 -0.29
N LEU A 249 0.33 -12.26 -0.01
CA LEU A 249 0.89 -12.48 1.32
C LEU A 249 1.76 -11.30 1.76
N TRP A 250 2.61 -10.80 0.88
CA TRP A 250 3.42 -9.61 1.15
C TRP A 250 2.56 -8.37 1.46
N LEU A 251 1.47 -8.12 0.73
CA LEU A 251 0.56 -7.03 1.04
C LEU A 251 -0.10 -7.19 2.40
N ASP A 252 -0.40 -8.43 2.80
CA ASP A 252 -0.94 -8.71 4.12
C ASP A 252 0.10 -8.41 5.22
N GLU A 253 1.38 -8.70 4.97
CA GLU A 253 2.49 -8.36 5.87
C GLU A 253 2.72 -6.83 5.94
N VAL A 254 2.72 -6.12 4.81
CA VAL A 254 2.77 -4.66 4.78
C VAL A 254 1.65 -4.08 5.63
N TYR A 255 0.43 -4.56 5.41
CA TYR A 255 -0.74 -4.11 6.16
C TYR A 255 -0.61 -4.38 7.66
N ALA A 256 -0.12 -5.56 8.05
CA ALA A 256 0.08 -5.93 9.45
C ALA A 256 1.15 -5.07 10.16
N ASN A 257 2.17 -4.61 9.41
CA ASN A 257 3.24 -3.77 9.93
C ASN A 257 2.90 -2.26 9.96
N MET A 258 1.93 -1.81 9.17
CA MET A 258 1.59 -0.38 9.06
C MET A 258 1.36 0.32 10.40
N PRO A 259 0.61 -0.22 11.39
CA PRO A 259 0.37 0.49 12.65
C PRO A 259 1.64 0.73 13.44
N ARG A 260 2.53 -0.27 13.48
CA ARG A 260 3.83 -0.17 14.15
C ARG A 260 4.67 0.91 13.50
N LEU A 261 4.72 0.95 12.16
CA LEU A 261 5.47 1.94 11.41
C LEU A 261 4.88 3.36 11.53
N ILE A 262 3.55 3.47 11.50
CA ILE A 262 2.83 4.72 11.73
C ILE A 262 3.17 5.29 13.11
N ALA A 263 3.13 4.47 14.16
CA ALA A 263 3.50 4.89 15.51
C ALA A 263 4.99 5.25 15.60
N ARG A 264 5.90 4.41 15.07
CA ARG A 264 7.36 4.61 15.09
C ARG A 264 7.75 5.94 14.45
N TRP A 265 7.15 6.28 13.30
CA TRP A 265 7.50 7.46 12.52
C TRP A 265 6.52 8.63 12.69
N SER A 266 5.58 8.53 13.64
CA SER A 266 4.57 9.56 13.94
C SER A 266 3.80 10.01 12.68
N ILE A 267 3.39 9.06 11.84
CA ILE A 267 2.67 9.33 10.59
C ILE A 267 1.25 9.78 10.90
N SER A 268 0.86 10.96 10.41
CA SER A 268 -0.47 11.54 10.58
C SER A 268 -1.41 11.30 9.39
N SER A 269 -0.84 11.12 8.20
CA SER A 269 -1.60 10.82 6.98
C SER A 269 -0.69 10.21 5.92
N PHE A 270 -1.26 9.44 5.00
CA PHE A 270 -0.55 8.94 3.82
C PHE A 270 -1.51 8.72 2.65
N VAL A 271 -0.95 8.75 1.44
CA VAL A 271 -1.64 8.41 0.19
C VAL A 271 -0.69 7.56 -0.68
N PRO A 272 -1.18 6.55 -1.39
CA PRO A 272 -0.35 5.75 -2.28
C PRO A 272 0.10 6.55 -3.50
N ASN A 273 1.33 6.30 -3.95
CA ASN A 273 1.83 6.82 -5.21
C ASN A 273 1.30 5.98 -6.37
N GLN A 274 0.76 6.62 -7.41
CA GLN A 274 0.16 5.95 -8.57
C GLN A 274 1.18 5.23 -9.49
N VAL A 275 2.47 5.51 -9.37
CA VAL A 275 3.50 5.14 -10.38
C VAL A 275 4.54 4.14 -9.85
N SER A 276 4.23 3.31 -8.85
CA SER A 276 5.19 2.33 -8.34
C SER A 276 5.24 1.06 -9.19
N ARG A 277 6.46 0.65 -9.63
CA ARG A 277 6.68 -0.56 -10.45
C ARG A 277 7.17 -1.79 -9.67
N TYR A 278 7.85 -1.60 -8.53
CA TYR A 278 8.58 -2.68 -7.84
C TYR A 278 8.18 -2.88 -6.38
N GLY A 279 7.13 -2.23 -5.94
CA GLY A 279 6.66 -2.30 -4.57
C GLY A 279 5.57 -1.27 -4.30
N LEU A 280 5.34 -0.99 -3.03
CA LEU A 280 4.37 0.00 -2.59
C LEU A 280 5.09 1.25 -2.11
N VAL A 281 4.72 2.39 -2.68
CA VAL A 281 5.24 3.71 -2.29
C VAL A 281 4.10 4.57 -1.77
N LEU A 282 4.21 5.02 -0.52
CA LEU A 282 3.23 5.88 0.14
C LEU A 282 3.84 7.26 0.37
N GLN A 283 3.21 8.29 -0.16
CA GLN A 283 3.52 9.66 0.25
C GLN A 283 2.85 9.91 1.59
N ALA A 284 3.61 10.30 2.59
CA ALA A 284 3.13 10.39 3.96
C ALA A 284 3.51 11.73 4.61
N LYS A 285 2.83 12.05 5.70
CA LYS A 285 3.14 13.20 6.54
C LYS A 285 3.45 12.73 7.95
N SER A 286 4.66 12.98 8.42
CA SER A 286 5.07 12.73 9.80
C SER A 286 4.93 14.01 10.63
N GLN A 287 4.46 13.88 11.86
CA GLN A 287 4.37 15.01 12.80
C GLN A 287 5.75 15.52 13.23
N THR A 288 6.76 14.66 13.20
CA THR A 288 8.13 14.97 13.66
C THR A 288 9.13 15.22 12.54
N LEU A 289 8.92 14.56 11.36
CA LEU A 289 9.88 14.56 10.24
C LEU A 289 9.37 15.34 9.02
N GLY A 290 8.13 15.86 9.05
CA GLY A 290 7.53 16.56 7.92
C GLY A 290 7.04 15.64 6.80
N ASP A 291 7.21 16.08 5.54
CA ASP A 291 6.79 15.31 4.38
C ASP A 291 7.79 14.17 4.08
N VAL A 292 7.31 12.94 4.08
CA VAL A 292 8.10 11.72 3.93
C VAL A 292 7.51 10.78 2.89
N VAL A 293 8.29 9.78 2.50
CA VAL A 293 7.87 8.66 1.66
C VAL A 293 8.16 7.37 2.41
N MET A 294 7.16 6.51 2.54
CA MET A 294 7.32 5.12 2.98
C MET A 294 7.39 4.23 1.74
N LYS A 295 8.51 3.54 1.54
CA LYS A 295 8.73 2.66 0.40
C LYS A 295 8.89 1.23 0.88
N PHE A 296 7.95 0.35 0.48
CA PHE A 296 7.95 -1.07 0.77
C PHE A 296 8.38 -1.85 -0.47
N ILE A 297 9.36 -2.72 -0.30
CA ILE A 297 9.87 -3.59 -1.37
C ILE A 297 9.74 -5.03 -0.89
N PRO A 298 9.08 -5.93 -1.64
CA PRO A 298 8.95 -7.32 -1.25
C PRO A 298 10.29 -8.07 -1.32
N ASP A 299 10.51 -8.97 -0.37
CA ASP A 299 11.71 -9.81 -0.24
C ASP A 299 11.94 -10.69 -1.48
N PHE A 300 10.87 -11.26 -2.05
CA PHE A 300 10.95 -12.12 -3.24
C PHE A 300 11.42 -11.39 -4.51
N VAL A 301 11.49 -10.06 -4.50
CA VAL A 301 12.10 -9.26 -5.58
C VAL A 301 13.62 -9.17 -5.42
N GLY A 302 14.14 -9.42 -4.19
CA GLY A 302 15.57 -9.41 -3.89
C GLY A 302 16.25 -8.04 -4.04
N ARG A 303 15.48 -6.95 -3.92
CA ARG A 303 15.99 -5.57 -4.13
C ARG A 303 16.10 -4.75 -2.86
N PHE A 304 15.35 -5.09 -1.81
CA PHE A 304 15.27 -4.25 -0.61
C PHE A 304 16.63 -4.05 0.05
N GLU A 305 17.34 -5.14 0.36
CA GLU A 305 18.62 -5.10 1.05
C GLU A 305 19.68 -4.37 0.20
N ARG A 306 19.68 -4.60 -1.10
CA ARG A 306 20.60 -3.97 -2.04
C ARG A 306 20.36 -2.46 -2.15
N GLU A 307 19.10 -2.05 -2.31
CA GLU A 307 18.72 -0.66 -2.35
C GLU A 307 19.02 0.05 -1.02
N LEU A 308 18.71 -0.59 0.11
CA LEU A 308 18.98 -0.04 1.43
C LEU A 308 20.50 0.12 1.67
N GLU A 309 21.31 -0.87 1.28
CA GLU A 309 22.76 -0.79 1.39
C GLU A 309 23.30 0.37 0.54
N ALA A 310 22.83 0.51 -0.70
CA ALA A 310 23.18 1.63 -1.58
C ALA A 310 22.76 2.99 -0.98
N MET A 311 21.55 3.12 -0.47
CA MET A 311 21.05 4.35 0.17
C MET A 311 21.87 4.76 1.41
N ARG A 312 22.46 3.80 2.12
CA ARG A 312 23.32 4.07 3.29
C ARG A 312 24.71 4.56 2.90
N ILE A 313 25.21 4.13 1.75
CA ILE A 313 26.58 4.39 1.28
C ILE A 313 26.66 5.59 0.35
N LEU A 314 25.71 5.74 -0.57
CA LEU A 314 25.74 6.76 -1.60
C LEU A 314 25.71 8.19 -1.02
N PRO A 315 26.42 9.14 -1.66
CA PRO A 315 26.61 10.49 -1.15
C PRO A 315 25.30 11.26 -0.98
N LYS A 316 25.12 11.85 0.19
CA LYS A 316 23.96 12.70 0.53
C LYS A 316 23.93 14.03 -0.23
N SER A 317 25.00 14.35 -0.97
CA SER A 317 25.09 15.53 -1.83
C SER A 317 24.12 15.48 -3.00
N TYR A 318 23.78 14.27 -3.48
CA TYR A 318 22.84 14.10 -4.58
C TYR A 318 21.75 13.05 -4.34
N MET A 319 21.94 12.12 -3.38
CA MET A 319 20.91 11.12 -3.04
C MET A 319 19.81 11.69 -2.17
N CYS A 320 18.57 11.29 -2.43
CA CYS A 320 17.45 11.54 -1.56
C CYS A 320 17.75 11.00 -0.15
N PRO A 321 17.56 11.79 0.93
CA PRO A 321 17.89 11.35 2.26
C PRO A 321 17.06 10.16 2.73
N LEU A 322 17.74 9.07 3.10
CA LEU A 322 17.20 8.00 3.92
C LEU A 322 17.09 8.52 5.36
N LEU A 323 15.89 8.55 5.92
CA LEU A 323 15.61 9.02 7.27
C LEU A 323 15.67 7.88 8.28
N ASP A 324 15.10 6.73 7.94
CA ASP A 324 15.09 5.50 8.75
C ASP A 324 14.75 4.30 7.85
N ALA A 325 14.91 3.09 8.38
CA ALA A 325 14.47 1.87 7.73
C ALA A 325 13.98 0.86 8.77
N ASP A 326 13.05 0.04 8.36
CA ASP A 326 12.57 -1.13 9.09
C ASP A 326 12.80 -2.36 8.22
N GLU A 327 13.89 -3.08 8.52
CA GLU A 327 14.33 -4.22 7.71
C GLU A 327 13.38 -5.42 7.83
N GLU A 328 12.74 -5.59 8.99
CA GLU A 328 11.75 -6.65 9.21
C GLU A 328 10.49 -6.44 8.34
N ALA A 329 10.07 -5.19 8.18
CA ALA A 329 8.91 -4.84 7.36
C ALA A 329 9.26 -4.61 5.89
N GLY A 330 10.54 -4.69 5.49
CA GLY A 330 10.99 -4.35 4.14
C GLY A 330 10.65 -2.91 3.76
N CYS A 331 10.73 -1.95 4.72
CA CYS A 331 10.28 -0.57 4.54
C CYS A 331 11.39 0.45 4.77
N MET A 332 11.57 1.36 3.83
CA MET A 332 12.43 2.55 3.97
C MET A 332 11.58 3.80 4.18
N LEU A 333 12.01 4.68 5.08
CA LEU A 333 11.48 6.03 5.26
C LEU A 333 12.41 7.04 4.63
N LEU A 334 11.94 7.71 3.60
CA LEU A 334 12.71 8.68 2.82
C LEU A 334 12.15 10.08 3.01
N ARG A 335 12.99 11.10 2.84
CA ARG A 335 12.49 12.48 2.71
C ARG A 335 11.70 12.62 1.41
N ARG A 336 10.50 13.19 1.47
CA ARG A 336 9.75 13.50 0.26
C ARG A 336 10.36 14.70 -0.46
N ILE A 337 10.69 14.53 -1.73
CA ILE A 337 11.10 15.62 -2.62
C ILE A 337 9.85 16.34 -3.10
N THR A 338 9.82 17.65 -3.00
CA THR A 338 8.66 18.47 -3.38
C THR A 338 9.16 19.77 -4.02
N PRO A 339 8.67 20.12 -5.24
CA PRO A 339 7.54 19.58 -5.99
C PRO A 339 7.75 18.26 -6.74
N ALA A 340 8.92 17.63 -6.74
CA ALA A 340 9.20 16.36 -7.41
C ALA A 340 8.94 16.42 -8.93
N LYS A 341 9.51 17.40 -9.59
CA LYS A 341 9.42 17.52 -11.05
C LYS A 341 10.47 16.60 -11.69
N TYR A 342 10.09 15.95 -12.77
CA TYR A 342 11.07 15.30 -13.65
C TYR A 342 11.66 16.35 -14.61
N ALA A 343 12.94 16.21 -14.94
CA ALA A 343 13.54 17.05 -15.97
C ALA A 343 12.85 16.79 -17.32
N SER A 344 12.51 17.86 -18.05
CA SER A 344 12.05 17.71 -19.43
C SER A 344 13.21 17.30 -20.33
N PHE A 345 12.89 16.72 -21.49
CA PHE A 345 13.90 16.37 -22.50
C PHE A 345 14.81 17.55 -22.87
N GLU A 346 14.24 18.76 -22.99
CA GLU A 346 15.01 19.98 -23.32
C GLU A 346 15.93 20.40 -22.16
N GLU A 347 15.61 20.00 -20.93
CA GLU A 347 16.39 20.30 -19.73
C GLU A 347 17.46 19.25 -19.42
N ASN A 348 17.48 18.11 -20.15
CA ASN A 348 18.45 17.03 -19.89
C ASN A 348 19.91 17.51 -19.94
N LEU A 349 20.22 18.53 -20.75
CA LEU A 349 21.54 19.13 -20.75
C LEU A 349 21.89 19.85 -19.44
N LYS A 350 20.90 20.30 -18.65
CA LYS A 350 21.12 20.88 -17.32
C LYS A 350 21.51 19.81 -16.31
N LEU A 351 21.10 18.56 -16.54
CA LEU A 351 21.47 17.42 -15.70
C LEU A 351 22.96 17.09 -15.77
N THR A 352 23.72 17.61 -16.76
CA THR A 352 25.17 17.41 -16.84
C THR A 352 25.89 17.85 -15.56
N GLU A 353 25.47 18.97 -14.96
CA GLU A 353 26.06 19.44 -13.69
C GLU A 353 25.72 18.50 -12.53
N PHE A 354 24.51 17.94 -12.49
CA PHE A 354 24.13 16.93 -11.52
C PHE A 354 25.02 15.68 -11.63
N PHE A 355 25.24 15.18 -12.85
CA PHE A 355 26.12 14.03 -13.09
C PHE A 355 27.59 14.34 -12.75
N ARG A 356 28.06 15.56 -12.98
CA ARG A 356 29.41 15.96 -12.55
C ARG A 356 29.56 15.80 -11.03
N ASN A 357 28.55 16.22 -10.25
CA ASN A 357 28.57 16.05 -8.79
C ASN A 357 28.51 14.57 -8.41
N ALA A 358 27.66 13.77 -9.05
CA ALA A 358 27.56 12.34 -8.81
C ALA A 358 28.88 11.60 -9.07
N VAL A 359 29.58 11.97 -10.15
CA VAL A 359 30.90 11.42 -10.53
C VAL A 359 31.99 11.88 -9.56
N ASN A 360 32.05 13.17 -9.22
CA ASN A 360 33.07 13.72 -8.32
C ASN A 360 32.94 13.20 -6.88
N ASP A 361 31.74 12.96 -6.42
CA ASP A 361 31.43 12.48 -5.06
C ASP A 361 31.35 10.95 -4.99
N ALA A 362 31.57 10.22 -6.11
CA ALA A 362 31.44 8.77 -6.18
C ALA A 362 32.32 8.05 -5.14
N VAL A 363 31.76 7.07 -4.47
CA VAL A 363 32.43 6.30 -3.41
C VAL A 363 33.27 5.19 -4.05
N GLU A 364 34.61 5.33 -4.02
CA GLU A 364 35.51 4.26 -4.45
C GLU A 364 35.39 3.04 -3.52
N TYR A 365 35.23 1.87 -4.10
CA TYR A 365 35.15 0.62 -3.34
C TYR A 365 36.51 0.24 -2.73
N SER A 366 36.46 -0.23 -1.50
CA SER A 366 37.61 -0.80 -0.80
C SER A 366 37.26 -2.17 -0.21
N GLU A 367 38.13 -3.15 -0.37
CA GLU A 367 37.97 -4.47 0.21
C GLU A 367 37.86 -4.46 1.75
N SER A 368 38.25 -3.36 2.39
CA SER A 368 38.07 -3.15 3.83
C SER A 368 36.61 -2.90 4.23
N GLN A 369 35.74 -2.61 3.27
CA GLN A 369 34.29 -2.44 3.46
C GLN A 369 33.53 -3.51 2.64
N PRO A 370 33.36 -4.72 3.15
CA PRO A 370 32.67 -5.78 2.41
C PRO A 370 31.22 -5.40 2.17
N LEU A 371 30.82 -5.38 0.90
CA LEU A 371 29.43 -5.24 0.47
C LEU A 371 28.74 -6.59 0.57
N LYS A 372 27.51 -6.61 1.08
CA LYS A 372 26.73 -7.84 1.27
C LYS A 372 25.76 -8.12 0.13
N HIS A 373 25.17 -7.06 -0.40
CA HIS A 373 24.03 -7.16 -1.31
C HIS A 373 24.26 -6.48 -2.67
N ILE A 374 25.21 -5.54 -2.75
CA ILE A 374 25.53 -4.84 -3.99
C ILE A 374 26.39 -5.73 -4.89
N PRO A 375 25.89 -6.15 -6.07
CA PRO A 375 26.60 -7.05 -6.97
C PRO A 375 27.69 -6.34 -7.78
N LEU A 376 28.68 -7.11 -8.24
CA LEU A 376 29.62 -6.67 -9.25
C LEU A 376 28.98 -6.70 -10.65
N TYR A 377 29.02 -5.58 -11.34
CA TYR A 377 28.43 -5.43 -12.67
C TYR A 377 28.95 -6.44 -13.71
N TYR A 378 30.25 -6.75 -13.64
CA TYR A 378 30.84 -7.74 -14.54
C TYR A 378 30.26 -9.14 -14.35
N ASP A 379 29.92 -9.53 -13.13
CA ASP A 379 29.29 -10.82 -12.86
C ASP A 379 27.90 -10.91 -13.50
N GLU A 380 27.16 -9.80 -13.55
CA GLU A 380 25.88 -9.73 -14.27
C GLU A 380 26.06 -10.05 -15.76
N LEU A 381 27.07 -9.45 -16.40
CA LEU A 381 27.39 -9.71 -17.82
C LEU A 381 27.73 -11.20 -18.04
N LEU A 382 28.57 -11.78 -17.18
CA LEU A 382 28.94 -13.19 -17.30
C LEU A 382 27.76 -14.13 -17.12
N GLN A 383 26.87 -13.85 -16.13
CA GLN A 383 25.64 -14.62 -15.95
C GLN A 383 24.72 -14.59 -17.18
N LYS A 384 24.57 -13.42 -17.83
CA LYS A 384 23.76 -13.32 -19.06
C LYS A 384 24.40 -14.17 -20.18
N LEU A 385 25.71 -14.14 -20.31
CA LEU A 385 26.42 -14.92 -21.30
C LEU A 385 26.26 -16.44 -21.06
N GLU A 386 26.30 -16.89 -19.80
CA GLU A 386 26.10 -18.31 -19.44
C GLU A 386 24.66 -18.79 -19.70
N HIS A 387 23.68 -17.89 -19.66
CA HIS A 387 22.25 -18.24 -19.78
C HIS A 387 21.66 -17.93 -21.16
N THR A 388 22.48 -17.71 -22.19
CA THR A 388 21.99 -17.48 -23.56
C THR A 388 21.18 -18.64 -24.12
N ASP A 389 21.40 -19.88 -23.64
CA ASP A 389 20.61 -21.07 -24.00
C ASP A 389 19.13 -20.97 -23.59
N ALA A 390 18.80 -20.16 -22.59
CA ALA A 390 17.44 -19.94 -22.11
C ALA A 390 16.66 -18.89 -22.91
N MET A 391 17.29 -18.23 -23.87
CA MET A 391 16.66 -17.18 -24.67
C MET A 391 15.59 -17.76 -25.59
N PRO A 392 14.35 -17.24 -25.56
CA PRO A 392 13.27 -17.74 -26.40
C PRO A 392 13.46 -17.42 -27.89
N TYR A 393 14.24 -16.37 -28.23
CA TYR A 393 14.58 -15.94 -29.60
C TYR A 393 15.80 -14.98 -29.57
N GLY A 394 16.30 -14.59 -30.76
CA GLY A 394 17.37 -13.58 -30.91
C GLY A 394 18.75 -14.01 -30.43
N ARG A 395 18.94 -15.28 -30.08
CA ARG A 395 20.24 -15.78 -29.58
C ARG A 395 21.35 -15.57 -30.58
N ALA A 396 21.11 -15.83 -31.85
CA ALA A 396 22.13 -15.74 -32.89
C ALA A 396 22.71 -14.30 -33.05
N GLU A 397 21.87 -13.31 -32.77
CA GLU A 397 22.20 -11.90 -32.87
C GLU A 397 22.80 -11.36 -31.57
N ILE A 398 22.31 -11.77 -30.42
CA ILE A 398 22.63 -11.21 -29.10
C ILE A 398 23.86 -11.87 -28.47
N GLU A 399 24.02 -13.19 -28.58
CA GLU A 399 25.16 -13.91 -27.99
C GLU A 399 26.53 -13.38 -28.49
N PRO A 400 26.71 -13.04 -29.79
CA PRO A 400 27.95 -12.40 -30.27
C PRO A 400 28.20 -11.05 -29.60
N GLU A 401 27.17 -10.25 -29.36
CA GLU A 401 27.30 -8.94 -28.70
C GLU A 401 27.68 -9.08 -27.23
N LEU A 402 27.11 -10.04 -26.50
CA LEU A 402 27.51 -10.35 -25.13
C LEU A 402 28.96 -10.83 -25.04
N LYS A 403 29.40 -11.68 -25.98
CA LYS A 403 30.81 -12.14 -26.07
C LYS A 403 31.75 -10.97 -26.34
N TYR A 404 31.39 -10.10 -27.27
CA TYR A 404 32.16 -8.88 -27.57
C TYR A 404 32.23 -7.97 -26.36
N ALA A 405 31.09 -7.74 -25.66
CA ALA A 405 31.02 -6.94 -24.46
C ALA A 405 31.90 -7.48 -23.33
N ALA A 406 31.91 -8.80 -23.11
CA ALA A 406 32.76 -9.44 -22.11
C ALA A 406 34.25 -9.31 -22.42
N GLU A 407 34.62 -9.43 -23.69
CA GLU A 407 36.00 -9.22 -24.11
C GLU A 407 36.43 -7.75 -24.00
N LEU A 408 35.55 -6.83 -24.42
CA LEU A 408 35.77 -5.39 -24.31
C LEU A 408 35.92 -4.97 -22.83
N TYR A 409 35.11 -5.50 -21.94
CA TYR A 409 35.24 -5.25 -20.49
C TYR A 409 36.59 -5.73 -19.97
N ARG A 410 37.02 -6.95 -20.33
CA ARG A 410 38.33 -7.48 -19.92
C ARG A 410 39.48 -6.62 -20.41
N GLN A 411 39.41 -6.14 -21.64
CA GLN A 411 40.48 -5.32 -22.25
C GLN A 411 40.55 -3.90 -21.67
N LYS A 412 39.43 -3.27 -21.42
CA LYS A 412 39.35 -1.82 -21.10
C LYS A 412 39.13 -1.54 -19.60
N PHE A 413 38.55 -2.49 -18.85
CA PHE A 413 38.15 -2.28 -17.46
C PHE A 413 38.77 -3.27 -16.47
N SER A 414 39.53 -4.28 -16.91
CA SER A 414 40.26 -5.16 -16.01
C SER A 414 41.25 -4.37 -15.16
N GLY A 415 41.14 -4.49 -13.82
CA GLY A 415 41.96 -3.71 -12.89
C GLY A 415 41.58 -2.24 -12.76
N ALA A 416 40.48 -1.79 -13.39
CA ALA A 416 39.98 -0.45 -13.16
C ALA A 416 39.46 -0.30 -11.70
N LYS A 417 39.52 0.94 -11.20
CA LYS A 417 38.89 1.26 -9.94
C LYS A 417 37.39 1.00 -10.04
N LEU A 418 36.83 0.41 -8.99
CA LEU A 418 35.42 0.15 -8.86
C LEU A 418 34.78 1.15 -7.88
N TYR A 419 33.58 1.54 -8.18
CA TYR A 419 32.80 2.49 -7.38
C TYR A 419 31.45 1.88 -7.02
N ILE A 420 30.93 2.30 -5.87
CA ILE A 420 29.57 2.00 -5.47
C ILE A 420 28.68 3.05 -6.14
N LEU A 421 27.91 2.62 -7.11
CA LEU A 421 27.11 3.48 -7.98
C LEU A 421 25.62 3.35 -7.68
N HIS A 422 24.86 4.37 -8.07
CA HIS A 422 23.40 4.29 -8.12
C HIS A 422 22.95 3.13 -9.03
N GLY A 423 23.63 2.97 -10.16
CA GLY A 423 23.48 1.83 -11.06
C GLY A 423 22.19 1.80 -11.90
N ASP A 424 21.32 2.82 -11.76
CA ASP A 424 20.12 3.02 -12.58
C ASP A 424 19.74 4.51 -12.63
N LEU A 425 20.76 5.37 -12.79
CA LEU A 425 20.59 6.82 -12.77
C LEU A 425 20.15 7.33 -14.14
N HIS A 426 18.86 7.58 -14.28
CA HIS A 426 18.24 8.12 -15.49
C HIS A 426 17.20 9.19 -15.13
N GLU A 427 16.62 9.87 -16.13
CA GLU A 427 15.75 11.04 -15.95
C GLU A 427 14.55 10.79 -15.01
N LEU A 428 13.98 9.58 -15.02
CA LEU A 428 12.84 9.24 -14.14
C LEU A 428 13.26 8.95 -12.68
N ASN A 429 14.55 8.77 -12.43
CA ASN A 429 15.13 8.59 -11.10
C ASN A 429 15.82 9.88 -10.60
N ILE A 430 15.60 11.01 -11.28
CA ILE A 430 16.14 12.32 -10.89
C ILE A 430 14.96 13.29 -10.71
N LEU A 431 14.79 13.78 -9.48
CA LEU A 431 13.71 14.67 -9.09
C LEU A 431 14.24 16.07 -8.80
N ASP A 432 13.57 17.10 -9.32
CA ASP A 432 13.86 18.51 -9.05
C ASP A 432 12.95 19.03 -7.90
N ASP A 433 13.56 19.67 -6.90
CA ASP A 433 12.85 20.37 -5.81
C ASP A 433 12.82 21.90 -5.99
N ASP A 434 13.00 22.40 -7.22
CA ASP A 434 13.16 23.83 -7.60
C ASP A 434 14.46 24.48 -7.08
N LYS A 435 15.30 23.75 -6.34
CA LYS A 435 16.58 24.24 -5.82
C LYS A 435 17.75 23.41 -6.35
N ARG A 436 17.53 22.10 -6.45
CA ARG A 436 18.52 21.13 -6.95
C ARG A 436 17.89 19.82 -7.36
N PHE A 437 18.64 19.01 -8.05
CA PHE A 437 18.28 17.65 -8.40
C PHE A 437 18.64 16.64 -7.29
N TRP A 438 17.82 15.60 -7.17
CA TRP A 438 17.95 14.51 -6.22
C TRP A 438 17.79 13.18 -6.92
N ALA A 439 18.75 12.26 -6.73
CA ALA A 439 18.61 10.88 -7.15
C ALA A 439 17.69 10.10 -6.19
N VAL A 440 16.88 9.23 -6.73
CA VAL A 440 15.97 8.30 -6.01
C VAL A 440 16.08 6.91 -6.61
N ASP A 441 15.67 5.89 -5.88
CA ASP A 441 15.55 4.51 -6.36
C ASP A 441 16.86 3.88 -6.85
N PRO A 442 17.96 3.90 -6.05
CA PRO A 442 19.22 3.32 -6.48
C PRO A 442 19.10 1.80 -6.63
N ASN A 443 19.60 1.29 -7.75
CA ASN A 443 19.72 -0.16 -7.94
C ASN A 443 20.90 -0.74 -7.14
N GLY A 444 21.91 0.08 -6.84
CA GLY A 444 23.13 -0.36 -6.19
C GLY A 444 24.00 -1.27 -7.07
N MET A 445 25.14 -0.79 -7.53
CA MET A 445 26.00 -1.57 -8.42
C MET A 445 27.48 -1.26 -8.13
N LEU A 446 28.31 -2.28 -8.13
CA LEU A 446 29.76 -2.15 -8.05
C LEU A 446 30.33 -2.21 -9.48
N ALA A 447 30.82 -1.09 -10.00
CA ALA A 447 31.25 -0.97 -11.37
C ALA A 447 32.30 0.15 -11.58
N PRO A 448 32.96 0.21 -12.76
CA PRO A 448 33.67 1.40 -13.20
C PRO A 448 32.75 2.62 -13.29
N LEU A 449 33.31 3.80 -13.05
CA LEU A 449 32.55 5.04 -12.85
C LEU A 449 31.70 5.43 -14.07
N GLU A 450 32.14 5.07 -15.26
CA GLU A 450 31.47 5.36 -16.54
C GLU A 450 30.02 4.82 -16.58
N LEU A 451 29.74 3.73 -15.87
CA LEU A 451 28.40 3.13 -15.83
C LEU A 451 27.33 4.09 -15.29
N GLU A 452 27.68 4.99 -14.35
CA GLU A 452 26.73 5.95 -13.79
C GLU A 452 26.16 6.90 -14.86
N CYS A 453 26.98 7.30 -15.83
CA CYS A 453 26.54 8.15 -16.93
C CYS A 453 25.87 7.37 -18.07
N VAL A 454 26.31 6.14 -18.29
CA VAL A 454 25.80 5.27 -19.38
C VAL A 454 24.30 5.03 -19.25
N ARG A 455 23.80 4.77 -18.04
CA ARG A 455 22.36 4.50 -17.81
C ARG A 455 21.48 5.67 -18.24
N PHE A 456 21.92 6.89 -18.01
CA PHE A 456 21.22 8.08 -18.48
C PHE A 456 21.24 8.19 -20.02
N ILE A 457 22.41 8.04 -20.63
CA ILE A 457 22.58 8.12 -22.10
C ILE A 457 21.68 7.07 -22.77
N ARG A 458 21.73 5.83 -22.29
CA ARG A 458 20.92 4.73 -22.80
C ARG A 458 19.41 5.03 -22.77
N ASN A 459 18.90 5.48 -21.62
CA ASN A 459 17.49 5.77 -21.47
C ASN A 459 17.06 6.97 -22.31
N ASP A 460 17.87 8.03 -22.35
CA ASP A 460 17.59 9.20 -23.16
C ASP A 460 17.46 8.84 -24.65
N VAL A 461 18.43 8.11 -25.22
CA VAL A 461 18.41 7.77 -26.65
C VAL A 461 17.31 6.77 -27.02
N ARG A 462 16.97 5.83 -26.12
CA ARG A 462 15.87 4.87 -26.34
C ARG A 462 14.50 5.52 -26.26
N SER A 463 14.32 6.47 -25.35
CA SER A 463 13.03 7.13 -25.14
C SER A 463 12.71 8.18 -26.19
N HIS A 464 13.69 8.63 -26.98
CA HIS A 464 13.55 9.74 -27.92
C HIS A 464 14.06 9.42 -29.34
N PRO A 465 13.60 8.31 -29.97
CA PRO A 465 14.08 7.88 -31.29
C PRO A 465 13.84 8.90 -32.41
N GLN A 466 12.85 9.79 -32.25
CA GLN A 466 12.49 10.83 -33.20
C GLN A 466 13.61 11.87 -33.45
N PHE A 467 14.58 12.00 -32.54
CA PHE A 467 15.68 12.95 -32.68
C PHE A 467 16.92 12.38 -33.40
N GLY A 468 16.84 11.12 -33.82
CA GLY A 468 17.95 10.42 -34.46
C GLY A 468 19.07 10.05 -33.50
N PHE A 469 19.29 8.74 -33.33
CA PHE A 469 20.24 8.21 -32.35
C PHE A 469 21.64 8.82 -32.44
N ALA A 470 22.27 8.77 -33.60
CA ALA A 470 23.67 9.20 -33.76
C ALA A 470 23.91 10.66 -33.34
N HIS A 471 22.98 11.55 -33.73
CA HIS A 471 23.07 12.95 -33.34
C HIS A 471 22.90 13.17 -31.83
N ARG A 472 21.90 12.50 -31.24
CA ARG A 472 21.64 12.64 -29.81
C ARG A 472 22.76 12.03 -28.97
N PHE A 473 23.26 10.87 -29.37
CA PHE A 473 24.40 10.22 -28.74
C PHE A 473 25.65 11.13 -28.75
N GLU A 474 25.97 11.72 -29.89
CA GLU A 474 27.07 12.68 -30.02
C GLU A 474 26.96 13.86 -29.05
N LEU A 475 25.74 14.49 -28.97
CA LEU A 475 25.51 15.60 -28.05
C LEU A 475 25.72 15.21 -26.59
N LEU A 476 25.24 14.03 -26.20
CA LEU A 476 25.42 13.53 -24.84
C LEU A 476 26.89 13.20 -24.55
N MET A 477 27.59 12.52 -25.45
CA MET A 477 29.00 12.22 -25.32
C MET A 477 29.82 13.50 -25.14
N GLN A 478 29.59 14.53 -25.95
CA GLN A 478 30.23 15.83 -25.81
C GLN A 478 29.90 16.50 -24.46
N SER A 479 28.69 16.38 -23.97
CA SER A 479 28.29 16.95 -22.68
C SER A 479 29.02 16.29 -21.50
N PHE A 480 29.24 14.99 -21.57
CA PHE A 480 29.92 14.21 -20.53
C PHE A 480 31.47 14.29 -20.65
N SER A 481 32.03 14.63 -21.83
CA SER A 481 33.49 14.72 -22.07
C SER A 481 34.24 15.64 -21.10
N ARG A 482 33.53 16.54 -20.44
CA ARG A 482 34.07 17.51 -19.49
C ARG A 482 34.55 16.89 -18.17
N PHE A 483 34.12 15.66 -17.83
CA PHE A 483 34.45 15.03 -16.56
C PHE A 483 34.56 13.50 -16.62
N VAL A 484 34.29 12.88 -17.79
CA VAL A 484 34.46 11.43 -18.03
C VAL A 484 35.20 11.24 -19.34
N ASP A 485 36.06 10.21 -19.42
CA ASP A 485 36.70 9.79 -20.66
C ASP A 485 35.65 9.23 -21.62
N ILE A 486 35.45 9.92 -22.76
CA ILE A 486 34.36 9.57 -23.71
C ILE A 486 34.59 8.24 -24.43
N HIS A 487 35.87 7.83 -24.61
CA HIS A 487 36.17 6.54 -25.23
C HIS A 487 35.77 5.40 -24.29
N ARG A 488 36.14 5.52 -23.02
CA ARG A 488 35.71 4.57 -21.98
C ARG A 488 34.21 4.60 -21.77
N LEU A 489 33.58 5.79 -21.86
CA LEU A 489 32.15 5.96 -21.78
C LEU A 489 31.41 5.23 -22.92
N ALA A 490 31.92 5.34 -24.16
CA ALA A 490 31.38 4.63 -25.32
C ALA A 490 31.59 3.11 -25.20
N ASP A 491 32.78 2.68 -24.74
CA ASP A 491 33.04 1.26 -24.47
C ASP A 491 32.05 0.69 -23.44
N MET A 492 31.80 1.41 -22.33
CA MET A 492 30.85 1.01 -21.31
C MET A 492 29.40 1.05 -21.82
N PHE A 493 29.04 2.02 -22.68
CA PHE A 493 27.70 2.06 -23.30
C PHE A 493 27.45 0.82 -24.17
N ILE A 494 28.42 0.39 -24.96
CA ILE A 494 28.31 -0.85 -25.77
C ILE A 494 28.10 -2.06 -24.86
N ILE A 495 28.83 -2.15 -23.74
CA ILE A 495 28.73 -3.23 -22.78
C ILE A 495 27.34 -3.24 -22.13
N ASP A 496 26.86 -2.09 -21.65
CA ASP A 496 25.54 -1.97 -20.99
C ASP A 496 24.39 -2.24 -21.95
N MET A 497 24.51 -1.81 -23.20
CA MET A 497 23.53 -2.11 -24.24
C MET A 497 23.44 -3.60 -24.56
N ALA A 498 24.53 -4.35 -24.57
CA ALA A 498 24.50 -5.80 -24.77
C ALA A 498 23.71 -6.52 -23.65
N ILE A 499 23.91 -6.10 -22.38
CA ILE A 499 23.14 -6.62 -21.24
C ILE A 499 21.66 -6.23 -21.37
N THR A 500 21.40 -4.97 -21.75
CA THR A 500 20.04 -4.44 -21.91
C THR A 500 19.28 -5.19 -23.00
N THR A 501 19.91 -5.43 -24.15
CA THR A 501 19.32 -6.18 -25.26
C THR A 501 18.96 -7.61 -24.85
N TYR A 502 19.82 -8.28 -24.06
CA TYR A 502 19.50 -9.59 -23.48
C TYR A 502 18.23 -9.52 -22.60
N ASN A 503 18.15 -8.54 -21.71
CA ASN A 503 17.00 -8.39 -20.81
C ASN A 503 15.70 -8.08 -21.58
N SER A 504 15.77 -7.27 -22.64
CA SER A 504 14.61 -6.91 -23.48
C SER A 504 13.87 -8.13 -24.06
N VAL A 505 14.58 -9.24 -24.29
CA VAL A 505 14.00 -10.51 -24.79
C VAL A 505 12.99 -11.12 -23.81
N PHE A 506 13.14 -10.86 -22.50
CA PHE A 506 12.31 -11.45 -21.45
C PHE A 506 11.26 -10.49 -20.88
N GLU A 507 11.42 -9.18 -21.07
CA GLU A 507 10.65 -8.19 -20.31
C GLU A 507 9.56 -7.47 -21.12
N ASN A 508 9.59 -7.51 -22.46
CA ASN A 508 8.79 -6.63 -23.30
C ASN A 508 7.61 -7.29 -24.01
N GLU A 509 6.57 -6.50 -24.35
CA GLU A 509 5.38 -6.95 -25.07
C GLU A 509 5.65 -7.22 -26.57
N ASP A 510 6.56 -6.46 -27.18
CA ASP A 510 7.06 -6.69 -28.55
C ASP A 510 8.59 -6.80 -28.55
N PRO A 511 9.12 -7.91 -28.04
CA PRO A 511 10.55 -8.05 -27.81
C PRO A 511 11.39 -8.04 -29.09
N ALA A 512 10.82 -8.48 -30.22
CA ALA A 512 11.56 -8.56 -31.48
C ALA A 512 11.92 -7.17 -32.05
N GLN A 513 10.98 -6.24 -32.02
CA GLN A 513 11.19 -4.89 -32.51
C GLN A 513 12.17 -4.12 -31.62
N GLU A 514 12.04 -4.25 -30.30
CA GLU A 514 12.96 -3.60 -29.37
C GLU A 514 14.38 -4.16 -29.44
N THR A 515 14.53 -5.48 -29.58
CA THR A 515 15.84 -6.12 -29.77
C THR A 515 16.55 -5.58 -31.01
N LEU A 516 15.82 -5.43 -32.12
CA LEU A 516 16.40 -4.87 -33.36
C LEU A 516 16.85 -3.42 -33.18
N ALA A 517 16.06 -2.61 -32.48
CA ALA A 517 16.43 -1.23 -32.17
C ALA A 517 17.67 -1.15 -31.26
N ASP A 518 17.76 -1.99 -30.25
CA ASP A 518 18.91 -2.05 -29.35
C ASP A 518 20.19 -2.50 -30.07
N LEU A 519 20.11 -3.47 -30.97
CA LEU A 519 21.23 -3.90 -31.80
C LEU A 519 21.73 -2.79 -32.76
N GLU A 520 20.79 -1.97 -33.28
CA GLU A 520 21.13 -0.77 -34.07
C GLU A 520 21.90 0.25 -33.25
N LEU A 521 21.48 0.48 -31.97
CA LEU A 521 22.17 1.35 -31.03
C LEU A 521 23.60 0.86 -30.76
N ILE A 522 23.79 -0.45 -30.53
CA ILE A 522 25.14 -1.04 -30.35
C ILE A 522 26.01 -0.80 -31.59
N ARG A 523 25.46 -1.07 -32.79
CA ARG A 523 26.19 -0.87 -34.04
C ARG A 523 26.63 0.57 -34.20
N THR A 524 25.73 1.53 -34.01
CA THR A 524 26.06 2.95 -34.18
C THR A 524 27.04 3.43 -33.13
N ALA A 525 26.97 2.93 -31.89
CA ALA A 525 27.99 3.25 -30.88
C ALA A 525 29.37 2.69 -31.24
N LYS A 526 29.47 1.49 -31.83
CA LYS A 526 30.72 0.92 -32.33
C LYS A 526 31.29 1.76 -33.48
N GLU A 527 30.46 2.19 -34.44
CA GLU A 527 30.85 3.07 -35.55
C GLU A 527 31.36 4.42 -35.03
N TRP A 528 30.62 5.02 -34.08
CA TRP A 528 31.04 6.26 -33.42
C TRP A 528 32.41 6.09 -32.74
N ARG A 529 32.57 5.00 -31.99
CA ARG A 529 33.82 4.69 -31.27
C ARG A 529 35.00 4.58 -32.22
N ALA A 530 34.84 3.86 -33.35
CA ALA A 530 35.85 3.69 -34.37
C ALA A 530 36.22 5.02 -35.05
N ALA A 531 35.21 5.87 -35.33
CA ALA A 531 35.47 7.19 -35.97
C ALA A 531 36.24 8.16 -35.06
N HIS A 532 36.26 7.95 -33.74
CA HIS A 532 36.97 8.81 -32.79
C HIS A 532 38.26 8.18 -32.24
N GLU A 533 38.66 6.99 -32.71
CA GLU A 533 39.97 6.38 -32.34
C GLU A 533 41.18 7.02 -32.99
N GLU A 534 40.99 7.75 -34.10
CA GLU A 534 42.10 8.35 -34.88
C GLU A 534 42.44 9.80 -34.46
N VAL A 535 41.88 10.34 -33.41
CA VAL A 535 42.18 11.65 -32.84
C VAL A 535 42.88 11.48 -31.48
#